data_24db60fc18742acf21d4a064119796a1
#
_entry.id   24db60fc18742acf21d4a064119796a1
#
_cell.length_a   1.000
_cell.length_b   1.000
_cell.length_c   1.000
_cell.angle_alpha   90.00
_cell.angle_beta   90.00
_cell.angle_gamma   90.00
#
_symmetry.space_group_name_H-M   'P 1'
#
loop_
_entity.id
_entity.type
_entity.pdbx_description
1 polymer ?
#
loop_
_entity_poly.entity_id
_entity_poly.type
_entity_poly.pdbx_seq_one_letter_code
_entity_poly.pdbx_strand_id
1 'polypeptide(L)'
;PVDEAWLADAAAHFPALLALPRPRIVVLVGGPTRHAPWTAEALQTHLESLRQRVRSEGGSLLATISRRTPAAVVDALRAQLRDLPGLLWDGNGANPYPGMLACADTLVCTPDSVNMLSEACATTAPVQVLEARCADGKIAAFLEALRERRRIHDGPGPAPAALARPIVPLRETARVADAVRQRLDPCPVTAAPPERSAPVQKNRK
;
A
#
# COMPACT_ATOMS: atom_id res chain seq x y z
N PRO A 1 6.81 6.98 5.78
CA PRO A 1 6.35 6.61 4.44
C PRO A 1 6.87 5.22 4.09
N VAL A 2 6.10 4.47 3.30
CA VAL A 2 6.58 3.18 2.77
C VAL A 2 7.51 3.48 1.58
N ASP A 3 8.80 3.27 1.80
CA ASP A 3 9.85 3.40 0.79
C ASP A 3 10.79 2.18 0.82
N GLU A 4 11.83 2.17 -0.01
CA GLU A 4 12.73 1.03 -0.12
C GLU A 4 13.53 0.78 1.16
N ALA A 5 13.99 1.84 1.80
CA ALA A 5 14.75 1.73 3.04
C ALA A 5 13.87 1.17 4.16
N TRP A 6 12.64 1.66 4.28
CA TRP A 6 11.68 1.15 5.25
C TRP A 6 11.29 -0.32 4.99
N LEU A 7 11.10 -0.71 3.73
CA LEU A 7 10.81 -2.11 3.37
C LEU A 7 12.01 -3.03 3.65
N ALA A 8 13.24 -2.56 3.38
CA ALA A 8 14.45 -3.33 3.66
C ALA A 8 14.66 -3.53 5.17
N ASP A 9 14.44 -2.48 5.96
CA ASP A 9 14.49 -2.54 7.43
C ASP A 9 13.41 -3.49 7.97
N ALA A 10 12.18 -3.38 7.48
CA ALA A 10 11.09 -4.27 7.84
C ALA A 10 11.40 -5.75 7.51
N ALA A 11 12.01 -6.02 6.36
CA ALA A 11 12.45 -7.35 5.98
C ALA A 11 13.47 -7.92 6.97
N ALA A 12 14.43 -7.09 7.39
CA ALA A 12 15.46 -7.50 8.36
C ALA A 12 14.87 -7.83 9.75
N HIS A 13 13.81 -7.12 10.16
CA HIS A 13 13.15 -7.35 11.46
C HIS A 13 12.23 -8.59 11.47
N PHE A 14 11.79 -9.08 10.31
CA PHE A 14 10.89 -10.23 10.20
C PHE A 14 11.44 -11.35 9.30
N PRO A 15 12.64 -11.91 9.59
CA PRO A 15 13.26 -12.93 8.73
C PRO A 15 12.42 -14.20 8.60
N ALA A 16 11.61 -14.53 9.61
CA ALA A 16 10.71 -15.68 9.59
C ALA A 16 9.65 -15.56 8.46
N LEU A 17 9.19 -14.36 8.12
CA LEU A 17 8.25 -14.17 7.01
C LEU A 17 8.94 -14.37 5.66
N LEU A 18 10.21 -14.00 5.56
CA LEU A 18 10.99 -14.20 4.33
C LEU A 18 11.37 -15.67 4.11
N ALA A 19 11.40 -16.47 5.16
CA ALA A 19 11.65 -17.91 5.08
C ALA A 19 10.43 -18.73 4.65
N LEU A 20 9.23 -18.13 4.61
CA LEU A 20 8.01 -18.81 4.18
C LEU A 20 8.07 -19.18 2.69
N PRO A 21 7.46 -20.32 2.29
CA PRO A 21 7.35 -20.72 0.90
C PRO A 21 6.72 -19.65 -0.01
N ARG A 22 7.21 -19.54 -1.21
CA ARG A 22 6.67 -18.64 -2.24
C ARG A 22 5.74 -19.41 -3.20
N PRO A 23 4.71 -18.73 -3.75
CA PRO A 23 4.40 -17.31 -3.60
C PRO A 23 3.81 -16.99 -2.22
N ARG A 24 4.16 -15.84 -1.67
CA ARG A 24 3.61 -15.29 -0.42
C ARG A 24 2.46 -14.36 -0.76
N ILE A 25 1.26 -14.79 -0.49
CA ILE A 25 0.05 -13.98 -0.68
C ILE A 25 -0.30 -13.33 0.65
N VAL A 26 -0.33 -12.00 0.68
CA VAL A 26 -0.63 -11.23 1.89
C VAL A 26 -1.99 -10.57 1.74
N VAL A 27 -2.90 -10.87 2.67
CA VAL A 27 -4.28 -10.35 2.69
C VAL A 27 -4.40 -9.25 3.76
N LEU A 28 -4.73 -8.05 3.32
CA LEU A 28 -4.93 -6.87 4.16
C LEU A 28 -6.43 -6.61 4.29
N VAL A 29 -6.99 -6.91 5.46
CA VAL A 29 -8.43 -6.85 5.70
C VAL A 29 -8.79 -5.65 6.56
N GLY A 30 -9.53 -4.73 5.98
CA GLY A 30 -10.11 -3.59 6.69
C GLY A 30 -11.40 -3.94 7.43
N GLY A 31 -12.36 -3.04 7.43
CA GLY A 31 -13.71 -3.25 7.94
C GLY A 31 -14.73 -2.55 7.03
N PRO A 32 -15.87 -3.19 6.74
CA PRO A 32 -16.85 -2.61 5.85
C PRO A 32 -17.29 -1.22 6.31
N THR A 33 -17.53 -0.34 5.35
CA THR A 33 -17.98 1.02 5.58
C THR A 33 -19.22 1.29 4.73
N ARG A 34 -19.89 2.42 4.97
CA ARG A 34 -21.03 2.83 4.13
C ARG A 34 -20.65 3.01 2.66
N HIS A 35 -19.38 3.34 2.37
CA HIS A 35 -18.87 3.58 1.02
C HIS A 35 -18.12 2.37 0.42
N ALA A 36 -17.99 1.30 1.17
CA ALA A 36 -17.46 0.02 0.74
C ALA A 36 -18.11 -1.09 1.61
N PRO A 37 -19.39 -1.40 1.39
CA PRO A 37 -20.16 -2.30 2.24
C PRO A 37 -20.00 -3.77 1.83
N TRP A 38 -18.75 -4.24 1.72
CA TRP A 38 -18.48 -5.65 1.45
C TRP A 38 -18.97 -6.55 2.60
N THR A 39 -19.30 -7.81 2.32
CA THR A 39 -19.83 -8.75 3.29
C THR A 39 -18.84 -9.87 3.62
N ALA A 40 -19.03 -10.51 4.78
CA ALA A 40 -18.21 -11.66 5.19
C ALA A 40 -18.36 -12.84 4.21
N GLU A 41 -19.54 -13.08 3.69
CA GLU A 41 -19.83 -14.16 2.75
C GLU A 41 -19.12 -13.96 1.41
N ALA A 42 -19.17 -12.72 0.86
CA ALA A 42 -18.46 -12.39 -0.36
C ALA A 42 -16.94 -12.56 -0.19
N LEU A 43 -16.40 -12.10 0.93
CA LEU A 43 -14.98 -12.25 1.23
C LEU A 43 -14.58 -13.72 1.43
N GLN A 44 -15.43 -14.55 2.04
CA GLN A 44 -15.14 -15.97 2.25
C GLN A 44 -14.89 -16.72 0.93
N THR A 45 -15.67 -16.46 -0.10
CA THR A 45 -15.49 -17.05 -1.43
C THR A 45 -14.10 -16.70 -2.00
N HIS A 46 -13.67 -15.46 -1.83
CA HIS A 46 -12.33 -15.03 -2.26
C HIS A 46 -11.23 -15.71 -1.45
N LEU A 47 -11.39 -15.81 -0.13
CA LEU A 47 -10.42 -16.48 0.74
C LEU A 47 -10.26 -17.97 0.40
N GLU A 48 -11.36 -18.65 0.06
CA GLU A 48 -11.30 -20.03 -0.43
C GLU A 48 -10.50 -20.16 -1.72
N SER A 49 -10.72 -19.28 -2.67
CA SER A 49 -9.94 -19.25 -3.93
C SER A 49 -8.46 -19.00 -3.68
N LEU A 50 -8.13 -18.08 -2.76
CA LEU A 50 -6.73 -17.81 -2.37
C LEU A 50 -6.09 -19.03 -1.68
N ARG A 51 -6.82 -19.71 -0.80
CA ARG A 51 -6.37 -20.94 -0.17
C ARG A 51 -6.06 -22.03 -1.19
N GLN A 52 -6.96 -22.24 -2.16
CA GLN A 52 -6.74 -23.24 -3.22
C GLN A 52 -5.51 -22.89 -4.05
N ARG A 53 -5.35 -21.61 -4.39
CA ARG A 53 -4.19 -21.12 -5.11
C ARG A 53 -2.88 -21.38 -4.35
N VAL A 54 -2.81 -21.00 -3.07
CA VAL A 54 -1.64 -21.23 -2.21
C VAL A 54 -1.31 -22.72 -2.14
N ARG A 55 -2.30 -23.59 -2.00
CA ARG A 55 -2.09 -25.04 -1.98
C ARG A 55 -1.55 -25.58 -3.30
N SER A 56 -2.10 -25.14 -4.42
CA SER A 56 -1.66 -25.62 -5.75
C SER A 56 -0.26 -25.11 -6.13
N GLU A 57 0.10 -23.92 -5.69
CA GLU A 57 1.40 -23.29 -5.97
C GLU A 57 2.47 -23.62 -4.92
N GLY A 58 2.11 -24.28 -3.81
CA GLY A 58 3.03 -24.60 -2.71
C GLY A 58 3.49 -23.37 -1.92
N GLY A 59 2.71 -22.31 -1.91
CA GLY A 59 3.05 -21.00 -1.34
C GLY A 59 2.64 -20.84 0.12
N SER A 60 2.48 -19.58 0.54
CA SER A 60 2.09 -19.18 1.90
C SER A 60 0.98 -18.15 1.88
N LEU A 61 0.11 -18.19 2.89
CA LEU A 61 -0.97 -17.22 3.10
C LEU A 61 -0.72 -16.45 4.39
N LEU A 62 -0.57 -15.14 4.28
CA LEU A 62 -0.46 -14.25 5.42
C LEU A 62 -1.68 -13.33 5.46
N ALA A 63 -2.17 -13.00 6.64
CA ALA A 63 -3.28 -12.08 6.76
C ALA A 63 -3.10 -11.14 7.96
N THR A 64 -3.57 -9.93 7.81
CA THR A 64 -3.74 -8.97 8.91
C THR A 64 -5.13 -8.38 8.85
N ILE A 65 -5.63 -7.99 10.02
CA ILE A 65 -6.95 -7.43 10.20
C ILE A 65 -6.88 -6.02 10.79
N SER A 66 -7.93 -5.25 10.61
CA SER A 66 -8.12 -3.97 11.28
C SER A 66 -8.99 -4.13 12.54
N ARG A 67 -8.99 -3.10 13.38
CA ARG A 67 -9.90 -3.04 14.55
C ARG A 67 -11.39 -3.07 14.18
N ARG A 68 -11.72 -2.80 12.91
CA ARG A 68 -13.10 -2.78 12.40
C ARG A 68 -13.49 -4.06 11.68
N THR A 69 -12.57 -5.01 11.54
CA THR A 69 -12.84 -6.28 10.86
C THR A 69 -13.86 -7.09 11.66
N PRO A 70 -14.98 -7.53 11.05
CA PRO A 70 -16.00 -8.32 11.74
C PRO A 70 -15.44 -9.65 12.24
N ALA A 71 -15.90 -10.11 13.42
CA ALA A 71 -15.45 -11.38 14.03
C ALA A 71 -15.63 -12.58 13.10
N ALA A 72 -16.75 -12.66 12.37
CA ALA A 72 -16.99 -13.72 11.40
C ALA A 72 -15.93 -13.80 10.30
N VAL A 73 -15.37 -12.65 9.88
CA VAL A 73 -14.26 -12.60 8.91
C VAL A 73 -12.96 -13.09 9.54
N VAL A 74 -12.70 -12.75 10.80
CA VAL A 74 -11.53 -13.23 11.53
C VAL A 74 -11.57 -14.75 11.67
N ASP A 75 -12.72 -15.32 11.99
CA ASP A 75 -12.91 -16.76 12.11
C ASP A 75 -12.76 -17.46 10.75
N ALA A 76 -13.30 -16.87 9.68
CA ALA A 76 -13.09 -17.35 8.32
C ALA A 76 -11.60 -17.35 7.94
N LEU A 77 -10.86 -16.27 8.24
CA LEU A 77 -9.42 -16.21 8.01
C LEU A 77 -8.67 -17.29 8.79
N ARG A 78 -8.98 -17.50 10.07
CA ARG A 78 -8.39 -18.58 10.87
C ARG A 78 -8.64 -19.96 10.26
N ALA A 79 -9.86 -20.21 9.78
CA ALA A 79 -10.21 -21.45 9.12
C ALA A 79 -9.43 -21.65 7.80
N GLN A 80 -9.29 -20.59 6.99
CA GLN A 80 -8.58 -20.66 5.71
C GLN A 80 -7.06 -20.80 5.86
N LEU A 81 -6.47 -20.24 6.93
CA LEU A 81 -5.04 -20.36 7.19
C LEU A 81 -4.66 -21.66 7.87
N ARG A 82 -5.63 -22.41 8.43
CA ARG A 82 -5.35 -23.72 9.04
C ARG A 82 -4.67 -24.63 8.01
N ASP A 83 -3.62 -25.29 8.41
CA ASP A 83 -2.85 -26.24 7.58
C ASP A 83 -2.14 -25.60 6.35
N LEU A 84 -1.96 -24.28 6.35
CA LEU A 84 -1.15 -23.58 5.37
C LEU A 84 0.09 -22.96 6.03
N PRO A 85 1.24 -22.94 5.34
CA PRO A 85 2.32 -22.06 5.75
C PRO A 85 1.83 -20.61 5.77
N GLY A 86 2.10 -19.87 6.85
CA GLY A 86 1.67 -18.48 6.94
C GLY A 86 1.40 -17.98 8.34
N LEU A 87 0.70 -16.86 8.43
CA LEU A 87 0.43 -16.15 9.67
C LEU A 87 -0.87 -15.35 9.57
N LEU A 88 -1.72 -15.44 10.57
CA LEU A 88 -2.76 -14.44 10.83
C LEU A 88 -2.32 -13.56 12.01
N TRP A 89 -2.12 -12.29 11.77
CA TRP A 89 -1.96 -11.31 12.84
C TRP A 89 -3.31 -10.65 13.18
N ASP A 90 -3.76 -10.88 14.38
CA ASP A 90 -5.06 -10.43 14.90
C ASP A 90 -4.96 -9.23 15.85
N GLY A 91 -3.81 -8.57 15.87
CA GLY A 91 -3.55 -7.40 16.72
C GLY A 91 -2.75 -7.72 17.98
N ASN A 92 -2.43 -8.99 18.23
CA ASN A 92 -1.65 -9.42 19.39
C ASN A 92 -0.16 -9.60 19.04
N GLY A 93 0.71 -9.22 19.97
CA GLY A 93 2.16 -9.32 19.82
C GLY A 93 2.77 -8.23 18.93
N ALA A 94 4.02 -8.48 18.50
CA ALA A 94 4.73 -7.58 17.60
C ALA A 94 3.99 -7.48 16.25
N ASN A 95 3.81 -6.25 15.77
CA ASN A 95 3.11 -6.00 14.52
C ASN A 95 3.95 -6.41 13.31
N PRO A 96 3.62 -7.50 12.59
CA PRO A 96 4.38 -7.96 11.44
C PRO A 96 3.98 -7.26 10.13
N TYR A 97 3.06 -6.32 10.16
CA TYR A 97 2.55 -5.63 8.97
C TYR A 97 3.65 -5.07 8.04
N PRO A 98 4.70 -4.40 8.58
CA PRO A 98 5.82 -3.95 7.73
C PRO A 98 6.52 -5.10 7.01
N GLY A 99 6.80 -6.18 7.72
CA GLY A 99 7.42 -7.39 7.15
C GLY A 99 6.52 -8.09 6.13
N MET A 100 5.20 -8.09 6.34
CA MET A 100 4.24 -8.60 5.37
C MET A 100 4.28 -7.81 4.06
N LEU A 101 4.32 -6.48 4.11
CA LEU A 101 4.47 -5.63 2.92
C LEU A 101 5.80 -5.88 2.21
N ALA A 102 6.87 -6.08 2.97
CA ALA A 102 8.22 -6.29 2.43
C ALA A 102 8.40 -7.67 1.77
N CYS A 103 7.69 -8.70 2.27
CA CYS A 103 7.86 -10.08 1.78
C CYS A 103 6.84 -10.51 0.73
N ALA A 104 5.80 -9.71 0.45
CA ALA A 104 4.68 -10.10 -0.38
C ALA A 104 5.07 -10.29 -1.85
N ASP A 105 4.67 -11.43 -2.43
CA ASP A 105 4.67 -11.67 -3.87
C ASP A 105 3.36 -11.21 -4.52
N THR A 106 2.29 -11.15 -3.73
CA THR A 106 0.99 -10.57 -4.11
C THR A 106 0.36 -9.96 -2.86
N LEU A 107 -0.18 -8.77 -2.99
CA LEU A 107 -0.99 -8.10 -1.96
C LEU A 107 -2.47 -8.17 -2.36
N VAL A 108 -3.31 -8.55 -1.42
CA VAL A 108 -4.76 -8.65 -1.59
C VAL A 108 -5.43 -7.76 -0.55
N CYS A 109 -6.23 -6.79 -0.98
CA CYS A 109 -6.81 -5.79 -0.09
C CYS A 109 -8.32 -5.75 -0.19
N THR A 110 -9.01 -5.49 0.92
CA THR A 110 -10.41 -5.04 0.89
C THR A 110 -10.47 -3.55 0.47
N PRO A 111 -11.56 -3.07 -0.16
CA PRO A 111 -11.61 -1.75 -0.79
C PRO A 111 -11.74 -0.57 0.18
N ASP A 112 -12.06 -0.83 1.45
CA ASP A 112 -12.48 0.19 2.42
C ASP A 112 -11.34 1.03 3.02
N SER A 113 -10.09 0.56 2.93
CA SER A 113 -8.96 1.21 3.57
C SER A 113 -8.02 1.88 2.57
N VAL A 114 -8.19 3.18 2.39
CA VAL A 114 -7.30 4.00 1.55
C VAL A 114 -5.84 3.89 1.99
N ASN A 115 -5.58 3.83 3.31
CA ASN A 115 -4.22 3.72 3.84
C ASN A 115 -3.58 2.38 3.46
N MET A 116 -4.23 1.24 3.73
CA MET A 116 -3.71 -0.08 3.36
C MET A 116 -3.47 -0.21 1.86
N LEU A 117 -4.40 0.31 1.04
CA LEU A 117 -4.25 0.32 -0.42
C LEU A 117 -3.10 1.21 -0.88
N SER A 118 -2.93 2.39 -0.29
CA SER A 118 -1.81 3.28 -0.61
C SER A 118 -0.47 2.68 -0.24
N GLU A 119 -0.37 2.05 0.93
CA GLU A 119 0.84 1.37 1.41
C GLU A 119 1.15 0.13 0.55
N ALA A 120 0.14 -0.67 0.19
CA ALA A 120 0.29 -1.77 -0.75
C ALA A 120 0.79 -1.28 -2.12
N CYS A 121 0.23 -0.20 -2.65
CA CYS A 121 0.66 0.39 -3.91
C CYS A 121 2.05 1.04 -3.85
N ALA A 122 2.62 1.31 -2.68
CA ALA A 122 3.99 1.79 -2.53
C ALA A 122 5.05 0.67 -2.61
N THR A 123 4.63 -0.60 -2.69
CA THR A 123 5.51 -1.77 -2.91
C THR A 123 5.63 -2.10 -4.41
N THR A 124 6.49 -3.04 -4.75
CA THR A 124 6.60 -3.61 -6.11
C THR A 124 5.69 -4.81 -6.36
N ALA A 125 4.97 -5.28 -5.33
CA ALA A 125 4.05 -6.40 -5.47
C ALA A 125 2.78 -5.98 -6.26
N PRO A 126 2.19 -6.86 -7.09
CA PRO A 126 0.87 -6.65 -7.64
C PRO A 126 -0.17 -6.57 -6.52
N VAL A 127 -1.12 -5.64 -6.67
CA VAL A 127 -2.18 -5.41 -5.69
C VAL A 127 -3.52 -5.79 -6.29
N GLN A 128 -4.19 -6.73 -5.65
CA GLN A 128 -5.52 -7.20 -5.97
C GLN A 128 -6.52 -6.58 -4.99
N VAL A 129 -7.66 -6.10 -5.48
CA VAL A 129 -8.73 -5.57 -4.63
C VAL A 129 -9.93 -6.48 -4.71
N LEU A 130 -10.31 -7.03 -3.55
CA LEU A 130 -11.51 -7.85 -3.40
C LEU A 130 -12.74 -6.95 -3.29
N GLU A 131 -13.89 -7.40 -3.83
CA GLU A 131 -15.16 -6.66 -3.72
C GLU A 131 -15.07 -5.17 -4.13
N ALA A 132 -14.17 -4.82 -5.04
CA ALA A 132 -13.96 -3.44 -5.47
C ALA A 132 -15.22 -2.77 -6.05
N ARG A 133 -16.18 -3.58 -6.57
CA ARG A 133 -17.42 -3.10 -7.16
C ARG A 133 -18.44 -2.61 -6.13
N CYS A 134 -18.31 -2.98 -4.85
CA CYS A 134 -19.18 -2.48 -3.81
C CYS A 134 -18.85 -1.04 -3.38
N ALA A 135 -17.71 -0.50 -3.81
CA ALA A 135 -17.27 0.84 -3.44
C ALA A 135 -18.04 1.93 -4.18
N ASP A 136 -18.34 3.01 -3.47
CA ASP A 136 -18.98 4.21 -4.02
C ASP A 136 -18.22 5.49 -3.70
N GLY A 137 -18.68 6.62 -4.27
CA GLY A 137 -18.20 7.96 -3.96
C GLY A 137 -16.69 8.11 -4.09
N LYS A 138 -16.04 8.65 -3.06
CA LYS A 138 -14.60 8.92 -3.05
C LYS A 138 -13.75 7.65 -3.08
N ILE A 139 -14.25 6.54 -2.52
CA ILE A 139 -13.54 5.25 -2.54
C ILE A 139 -13.54 4.70 -3.96
N ALA A 140 -14.69 4.71 -4.65
CA ALA A 140 -14.75 4.29 -6.05
C ALA A 140 -13.82 5.13 -6.95
N ALA A 141 -13.83 6.46 -6.80
CA ALA A 141 -12.94 7.36 -7.54
C ALA A 141 -11.45 7.07 -7.24
N PHE A 142 -11.10 6.77 -5.99
CA PHE A 142 -9.74 6.41 -5.62
C PHE A 142 -9.32 5.07 -6.27
N LEU A 143 -10.16 4.05 -6.22
CA LEU A 143 -9.89 2.77 -6.88
C LEU A 143 -9.72 2.94 -8.39
N GLU A 144 -10.56 3.76 -9.03
CA GLU A 144 -10.43 4.02 -10.46
C GLU A 144 -9.10 4.71 -10.80
N ALA A 145 -8.71 5.71 -10.02
CA ALA A 145 -7.41 6.34 -10.19
C ALA A 145 -6.22 5.38 -10.02
N LEU A 146 -6.35 4.35 -9.17
CA LEU A 146 -5.34 3.30 -9.04
C LEU A 146 -5.35 2.31 -10.22
N ARG A 147 -6.53 2.00 -10.80
CA ARG A 147 -6.65 1.17 -12.01
C ARG A 147 -6.03 1.87 -13.22
N GLU A 148 -6.33 3.14 -13.44
CA GLU A 148 -5.71 3.96 -14.51
C GLU A 148 -4.19 3.93 -14.42
N ARG A 149 -3.65 3.96 -13.21
CA ARG A 149 -2.20 3.83 -12.94
C ARG A 149 -1.70 2.41 -13.00
N ARG A 150 -2.57 1.43 -13.31
CA ARG A 150 -2.25 0.00 -13.35
C ARG A 150 -1.61 -0.51 -12.05
N ARG A 151 -2.01 0.06 -10.92
CA ARG A 151 -1.50 -0.35 -9.60
C ARG A 151 -2.34 -1.41 -8.94
N ILE A 152 -3.62 -1.50 -9.29
CA ILE A 152 -4.53 -2.52 -8.78
C ILE A 152 -5.24 -3.25 -9.91
N HIS A 153 -5.69 -4.45 -9.61
CA HIS A 153 -6.64 -5.21 -10.42
C HIS A 153 -7.74 -5.79 -9.55
N ASP A 154 -8.91 -6.03 -10.13
CA ASP A 154 -10.06 -6.59 -9.43
C ASP A 154 -10.10 -8.12 -9.57
N GLY A 155 -10.70 -8.78 -8.57
CA GLY A 155 -11.05 -10.19 -8.62
C GLY A 155 -9.97 -11.16 -8.12
N PRO A 156 -10.32 -12.44 -7.92
CA PRO A 156 -9.51 -13.43 -7.20
C PRO A 156 -8.41 -14.10 -8.03
N GLY A 157 -8.22 -13.71 -9.27
CA GLY A 157 -7.26 -14.34 -10.20
C GLY A 157 -5.82 -13.82 -10.05
N PRO A 158 -4.85 -14.48 -10.69
CA PRO A 158 -3.51 -13.95 -10.83
C PRO A 158 -3.55 -12.59 -11.55
N ALA A 159 -2.55 -11.75 -11.28
CA ALA A 159 -2.44 -10.47 -11.96
C ALA A 159 -2.50 -10.67 -13.48
N PRO A 160 -3.31 -9.89 -14.22
CA PRO A 160 -3.36 -9.98 -15.66
C PRO A 160 -1.96 -9.84 -16.28
N ALA A 161 -1.69 -10.55 -17.38
CA ALA A 161 -0.40 -10.48 -18.08
C ALA A 161 0.01 -9.04 -18.47
N ALA A 162 -0.96 -8.13 -18.62
CA ALA A 162 -0.72 -6.70 -18.81
C ALA A 162 -0.02 -6.02 -17.62
N LEU A 163 -0.06 -6.62 -16.41
CA LEU A 163 0.67 -6.20 -15.22
C LEU A 163 2.03 -6.92 -15.06
N ALA A 164 2.39 -7.80 -15.98
CA ALA A 164 3.70 -8.49 -16.00
C ALA A 164 4.88 -7.55 -16.30
N ARG A 165 4.63 -6.25 -16.52
CA ARG A 165 5.69 -5.23 -16.62
C ARG A 165 6.18 -4.88 -15.21
N PRO A 166 7.42 -4.38 -15.07
CA PRO A 166 7.90 -3.90 -13.77
C PRO A 166 6.88 -2.94 -13.15
N ILE A 167 6.39 -3.30 -11.96
CA ILE A 167 5.42 -2.48 -11.23
C ILE A 167 6.17 -1.28 -10.65
N VAL A 168 5.73 -0.08 -10.99
CA VAL A 168 6.28 1.16 -10.45
C VAL A 168 5.54 1.49 -9.14
N PRO A 169 6.23 1.50 -7.99
CA PRO A 169 5.62 1.87 -6.71
C PRO A 169 5.08 3.30 -6.72
N LEU A 170 3.90 3.51 -6.13
CA LEU A 170 3.35 4.85 -5.91
C LEU A 170 3.87 5.41 -4.59
N ARG A 171 4.83 6.32 -4.65
CA ARG A 171 5.47 6.95 -3.48
C ARG A 171 5.28 8.46 -3.53
N GLU A 172 4.05 8.90 -3.31
CA GLU A 172 3.63 10.30 -3.45
C GLU A 172 4.12 11.22 -2.32
N THR A 173 4.50 10.68 -1.16
CA THR A 173 4.88 11.48 0.02
C THR A 173 6.05 12.43 -0.27
N ALA A 174 7.09 11.96 -0.94
CA ALA A 174 8.24 12.79 -1.30
C ALA A 174 7.83 13.92 -2.26
N ARG A 175 7.09 13.58 -3.30
CA ARG A 175 6.58 14.54 -4.29
C ARG A 175 5.70 15.63 -3.64
N VAL A 176 4.80 15.24 -2.73
CA VAL A 176 3.95 16.19 -2.01
C VAL A 176 4.78 17.07 -1.08
N ALA A 177 5.76 16.50 -0.35
CA ALA A 177 6.64 17.25 0.52
C ALA A 177 7.45 18.30 -0.26
N ASP A 178 7.97 17.95 -1.43
CA ASP A 178 8.69 18.89 -2.30
C ASP A 178 7.79 20.00 -2.85
N ALA A 179 6.58 19.65 -3.26
CA ALA A 179 5.60 20.64 -3.70
C ALA A 179 5.20 21.62 -2.58
N VAL A 180 5.12 21.13 -1.33
CA VAL A 180 4.86 21.99 -0.17
C VAL A 180 6.07 22.87 0.14
N ARG A 181 7.29 22.34 0.14
CA ARG A 181 8.51 23.13 0.34
C ARG A 181 8.60 24.25 -0.69
N GLN A 182 8.44 23.95 -1.98
CA GLN A 182 8.46 24.96 -3.04
C GLN A 182 7.44 26.10 -2.86
N ARG A 183 6.30 25.83 -2.21
CA ARG A 183 5.30 26.85 -1.90
C ARG A 183 5.58 27.63 -0.63
N LEU A 184 6.33 27.05 0.31
CA LEU A 184 6.66 27.64 1.60
C LEU A 184 8.01 28.36 1.59
N ASP A 185 8.91 28.01 0.66
CA ASP A 185 10.16 28.74 0.50
C ASP A 185 9.84 30.17 0.10
N PRO A 186 10.23 31.17 0.91
CA PRO A 186 10.03 32.57 0.54
C PRO A 186 10.78 32.83 -0.77
N CYS A 187 10.11 33.49 -1.69
CA CYS A 187 10.72 34.01 -2.92
C CYS A 187 12.09 34.63 -2.58
N PRO A 188 13.18 34.31 -3.30
CA PRO A 188 14.47 34.91 -3.01
C PRO A 188 14.30 36.41 -2.99
N VAL A 189 14.58 37.03 -1.85
CA VAL A 189 14.60 38.48 -1.69
C VAL A 189 15.54 38.96 -2.77
N THR A 190 14.98 39.64 -3.80
CA THR A 190 15.74 40.30 -4.86
C THR A 190 16.82 41.15 -4.19
N ALA A 191 18.08 40.83 -4.48
CA ALA A 191 19.22 41.58 -4.01
C ALA A 191 18.96 43.09 -4.26
N ALA A 192 19.16 43.87 -3.20
CA ALA A 192 19.04 45.34 -3.30
C ALA A 192 19.87 45.85 -4.48
N PRO A 193 19.37 46.82 -5.24
CA PRO A 193 20.15 47.39 -6.33
C PRO A 193 21.45 47.98 -5.80
N PRO A 194 22.57 47.90 -6.54
CA PRO A 194 23.84 48.40 -6.10
C PRO A 194 23.72 49.91 -5.82
N GLU A 195 24.26 50.30 -4.65
CA GLU A 195 24.36 51.73 -4.25
C GLU A 195 25.01 52.53 -5.36
N ARG A 196 24.34 53.56 -5.82
CA ARG A 196 24.92 54.52 -6.75
C ARG A 196 26.06 55.24 -6.06
N SER A 197 27.28 54.99 -6.50
CA SER A 197 28.46 55.74 -6.10
C SER A 197 28.23 57.27 -6.34
N ALA A 198 28.41 58.01 -5.25
CA ALA A 198 28.30 59.49 -5.29
C ALA A 198 29.38 60.11 -6.21
N PRO A 199 29.11 61.20 -6.90
CA PRO A 199 30.05 61.83 -7.80
C PRO A 199 31.20 62.50 -7.01
N VAL A 200 32.40 62.19 -7.42
CA VAL A 200 33.62 62.82 -6.93
C VAL A 200 33.61 64.32 -7.29
N GLN A 201 33.55 65.20 -6.28
CA GLN A 201 33.75 66.62 -6.45
C GLN A 201 35.23 66.91 -6.84
N LYS A 202 35.42 67.38 -8.07
CA LYS A 202 36.67 67.96 -8.51
C LYS A 202 36.83 69.36 -7.91
N ASN A 203 37.73 69.53 -6.93
CA ASN A 203 38.21 70.82 -6.50
C ASN A 203 39.04 71.42 -7.63
N ARG A 204 38.61 72.63 -8.11
CA ARG A 204 39.43 73.50 -8.88
C ARG A 204 40.09 74.56 -7.98
N LYS A 205 41.38 74.64 -8.09
CA LYS A 205 42.10 75.88 -7.84
C LYS A 205 42.16 76.66 -9.11
#